data_e6c74d1ad62ada848afe9cbe7b8a4559
#
_entry.id   e6c74d1ad62ada848afe9cbe7b8a4559
#
_cell.length_a   1.000
_cell.length_b   1.000
_cell.length_c   1.000
_cell.angle_alpha   90.00
_cell.angle_beta   90.00
_cell.angle_gamma   90.00
#
_symmetry.space_group_name_H-M   'P 1'
#
loop_
_entity.id
_entity.type
_entity.pdbx_description
1 polymer ?
#
loop_
_entity_poly.entity_id
_entity_poly.type
_entity_poly.pdbx_seq_one_letter_code
_entity_poly.pdbx_strand_id
1 'polypeptide(L)'
;MIKKEKNLFDLLSEKPWDQEQSAQDNLHSGKTINLTKAHLGLRGIMTVSIIFFSLFIVTYADRMLLHDWQKMPEPKLLWFNTFVLFLSSILFHRAKNRSDLQEFKEVKNLLLIIGFFAIIFFIGQSIAWKQLMEQGYFFNSNIANSYFYLFTTLHVLHLFGGLFFLKRITQNIFDRNSKLLTMQSGVKLCGIYWHFLFLVWLVLFGLMINS
;
A
#
# COMPACT_ATOMS: atom_id res chain seq x y z
N MET A 1 -42.10 22.47 12.48
CA MET A 1 -41.47 22.95 11.21
C MET A 1 -41.40 21.76 10.26
N ILE A 2 -42.29 21.71 9.27
CA ILE A 2 -42.46 20.57 8.36
C ILE A 2 -41.30 20.63 7.34
N LYS A 3 -40.45 19.62 7.37
CA LYS A 3 -39.34 19.46 6.39
C LYS A 3 -39.97 19.14 5.04
N LYS A 4 -39.99 20.13 4.12
CA LYS A 4 -40.48 19.97 2.76
C LYS A 4 -39.58 18.94 2.08
N GLU A 5 -40.14 17.80 1.66
CA GLU A 5 -39.39 16.83 0.85
C GLU A 5 -38.98 17.50 -0.46
N LYS A 6 -37.68 17.56 -0.71
CA LYS A 6 -37.14 18.11 -1.95
C LYS A 6 -37.45 17.16 -3.11
N ASN A 7 -38.03 17.67 -4.18
CA ASN A 7 -38.26 16.91 -5.40
C ASN A 7 -36.93 16.56 -6.07
N LEU A 8 -36.88 15.43 -6.80
CA LEU A 8 -35.69 15.00 -7.53
C LEU A 8 -35.13 16.10 -8.45
N PHE A 9 -36.03 16.95 -9.01
CA PHE A 9 -35.64 18.08 -9.86
C PHE A 9 -34.93 19.19 -9.09
N ASP A 10 -35.33 19.44 -7.83
CA ASP A 10 -34.68 20.43 -6.98
C ASP A 10 -33.27 19.94 -6.58
N LEU A 11 -33.11 18.63 -6.35
CA LEU A 11 -31.80 18.01 -6.06
C LEU A 11 -30.82 18.07 -7.27
N LEU A 12 -31.34 17.92 -8.49
CA LEU A 12 -30.53 17.97 -9.70
C LEU A 12 -30.21 19.42 -10.16
N SER A 13 -30.99 20.41 -9.69
CA SER A 13 -30.77 21.83 -9.98
C SER A 13 -29.93 22.55 -8.91
N GLU A 14 -29.57 21.88 -7.82
CA GLU A 14 -28.68 22.44 -6.79
C GLU A 14 -27.31 22.73 -7.39
N LYS A 15 -26.85 23.97 -7.24
CA LYS A 15 -25.54 24.43 -7.70
C LYS A 15 -24.54 24.35 -6.54
N PRO A 16 -23.63 23.35 -6.51
CA PRO A 16 -22.73 23.16 -5.36
C PRO A 16 -21.75 24.30 -5.12
N TRP A 17 -21.64 25.25 -6.06
CA TRP A 17 -20.81 26.46 -5.95
C TRP A 17 -21.57 27.69 -5.47
N ASP A 18 -22.89 27.60 -5.20
CA ASP A 18 -23.66 28.70 -4.64
C ASP A 18 -23.26 28.92 -3.18
N GLN A 19 -23.03 30.18 -2.77
CA GLN A 19 -22.53 30.50 -1.43
C GLN A 19 -23.48 30.04 -0.32
N GLU A 20 -24.80 30.09 -0.52
CA GLU A 20 -25.78 29.58 0.43
C GLU A 20 -25.74 28.06 0.53
N GLN A 21 -25.59 27.35 -0.59
CA GLN A 21 -25.47 25.90 -0.63
C GLN A 21 -24.18 25.44 0.05
N SER A 22 -23.05 26.07 -0.27
CA SER A 22 -21.76 25.74 0.36
C SER A 22 -21.74 26.04 1.86
N ALA A 23 -22.48 27.05 2.32
CA ALA A 23 -22.64 27.32 3.75
C ALA A 23 -23.49 26.25 4.45
N GLN A 24 -24.56 25.74 3.80
CA GLN A 24 -25.37 24.64 4.31
C GLN A 24 -24.60 23.30 4.32
N ASP A 25 -23.82 23.02 3.26
CA ASP A 25 -22.97 21.84 3.15
C ASP A 25 -21.84 21.85 4.18
N ASN A 26 -21.30 23.02 4.51
CA ASN A 26 -20.30 23.20 5.57
C ASN A 26 -20.90 23.05 6.99
N LEU A 27 -22.21 23.33 7.19
CA LEU A 27 -22.93 23.04 8.43
C LEU A 27 -23.10 21.52 8.66
N HIS A 28 -23.18 20.75 7.59
CA HIS A 28 -23.14 19.29 7.64
C HIS A 28 -21.69 18.81 7.74
N SER A 29 -20.96 19.17 8.77
CA SER A 29 -19.55 18.89 9.07
C SER A 29 -19.10 17.44 8.76
N GLY A 30 -19.36 16.93 7.56
CA GLY A 30 -18.87 15.65 7.01
C GLY A 30 -19.20 14.41 7.84
N LYS A 31 -20.19 14.45 8.73
CA LYS A 31 -20.54 13.36 9.66
C LYS A 31 -21.16 12.12 8.99
N THR A 32 -21.47 12.16 7.71
CA THR A 32 -21.99 11.02 6.97
C THR A 32 -20.93 9.96 6.70
N ILE A 33 -19.65 10.33 6.62
CA ILE A 33 -18.53 9.40 6.53
C ILE A 33 -17.44 9.91 7.47
N ASN A 34 -17.29 9.28 8.65
CA ASN A 34 -16.25 9.62 9.66
C ASN A 34 -14.83 9.27 9.17
N LEU A 35 -14.49 9.70 7.95
CA LEU A 35 -13.17 9.50 7.34
C LEU A 35 -12.31 10.72 7.61
N THR A 36 -11.27 10.55 8.42
CA THR A 36 -10.22 11.56 8.53
C THR A 36 -9.54 11.77 7.17
N LYS A 37 -9.01 12.98 6.91
CA LYS A 37 -8.26 13.30 5.67
C LYS A 37 -7.18 12.25 5.36
N ALA A 38 -6.56 11.68 6.39
CA ALA A 38 -5.55 10.63 6.25
C ALA A 38 -6.12 9.31 5.73
N HIS A 39 -7.32 8.90 6.17
CA HIS A 39 -8.00 7.70 5.66
C HIS A 39 -8.38 7.86 4.18
N LEU A 40 -8.88 9.03 3.81
CA LEU A 40 -9.25 9.32 2.43
C LEU A 40 -8.02 9.30 1.51
N GLY A 41 -6.93 9.96 1.92
CA GLY A 41 -5.66 9.94 1.19
C GLY A 41 -5.10 8.53 1.00
N LEU A 42 -5.07 7.72 2.07
CA LEU A 42 -4.60 6.34 1.98
C LEU A 42 -5.46 5.49 1.02
N ARG A 43 -6.80 5.57 1.12
CA ARG A 43 -7.70 4.86 0.21
C ARG A 43 -7.49 5.27 -1.24
N GLY A 44 -7.29 6.58 -1.50
CA GLY A 44 -6.98 7.08 -2.84
C GLY A 44 -5.70 6.47 -3.40
N ILE A 45 -4.60 6.47 -2.63
CA ILE A 45 -3.32 5.86 -3.03
C ILE A 45 -3.50 4.36 -3.30
N MET A 46 -4.17 3.62 -2.42
CA MET A 46 -4.41 2.19 -2.60
C MET A 46 -5.25 1.91 -3.86
N THR A 47 -6.32 2.68 -4.10
CA THR A 47 -7.18 2.52 -5.30
C THR A 47 -6.39 2.75 -6.59
N VAL A 48 -5.61 3.83 -6.65
CA VAL A 48 -4.75 4.12 -7.81
C VAL A 48 -3.72 3.00 -8.01
N SER A 49 -3.09 2.52 -6.94
CA SER A 49 -2.15 1.40 -7.00
C SER A 49 -2.81 0.12 -7.52
N ILE A 50 -4.02 -0.21 -7.05
CA ILE A 50 -4.77 -1.38 -7.54
C ILE A 50 -5.03 -1.27 -9.04
N ILE A 51 -5.48 -0.10 -9.51
CA ILE A 51 -5.76 0.11 -10.94
C ILE A 51 -4.48 -0.09 -11.77
N PHE A 52 -3.35 0.52 -11.36
CA PHE A 52 -2.09 0.36 -12.07
C PHE A 52 -1.60 -1.08 -12.11
N PHE A 53 -1.56 -1.76 -10.97
CA PHE A 53 -1.12 -3.16 -10.94
C PHE A 53 -2.07 -4.06 -11.74
N SER A 54 -3.39 -3.84 -11.67
CA SER A 54 -4.36 -4.62 -12.45
C SER A 54 -4.16 -4.45 -13.96
N LEU A 55 -3.93 -3.25 -14.45
CA LEU A 55 -3.63 -2.99 -15.86
C LEU A 55 -2.36 -3.72 -16.30
N PHE A 56 -1.28 -3.65 -15.51
CA PHE A 56 -0.05 -4.38 -15.82
C PHE A 56 -0.21 -5.90 -15.75
N ILE A 57 -1.01 -6.42 -14.82
CA ILE A 57 -1.31 -7.86 -14.73
C ILE A 57 -2.05 -8.33 -15.97
N VAL A 58 -3.05 -7.56 -16.44
CA VAL A 58 -3.80 -7.89 -17.66
C VAL A 58 -2.87 -7.90 -18.87
N THR A 59 -2.05 -6.86 -19.04
CA THR A 59 -1.09 -6.80 -20.16
C THR A 59 -0.03 -7.90 -20.09
N TYR A 60 0.39 -8.29 -18.89
CA TYR A 60 1.30 -9.43 -18.68
C TYR A 60 0.66 -10.74 -19.11
N ALA A 61 -0.59 -11.00 -18.66
CA ALA A 61 -1.32 -12.21 -19.03
C ALA A 61 -1.57 -12.32 -20.54
N ASP A 62 -1.87 -11.20 -21.19
CA ASP A 62 -2.04 -11.12 -22.65
C ASP A 62 -0.73 -11.42 -23.39
N ARG A 63 0.40 -10.89 -22.91
CA ARG A 63 1.73 -11.13 -23.50
C ARG A 63 2.21 -12.56 -23.32
N MET A 64 1.83 -13.26 -22.23
CA MET A 64 2.15 -14.68 -22.03
C MET A 64 1.58 -15.61 -23.12
N LEU A 65 0.52 -15.17 -23.82
CA LEU A 65 -0.10 -15.97 -24.90
C LEU A 65 0.64 -15.90 -26.23
N LEU A 66 1.64 -15.03 -26.36
CA LEU A 66 2.38 -14.83 -27.60
C LEU A 66 3.57 -15.79 -27.70
N HIS A 67 3.95 -16.17 -28.92
CA HIS A 67 5.01 -17.13 -29.20
C HIS A 67 6.43 -16.68 -28.84
N ASP A 68 6.62 -15.38 -28.61
CA ASP A 68 7.90 -14.79 -28.22
C ASP A 68 8.14 -14.79 -26.70
N TRP A 69 7.21 -15.39 -25.92
CA TRP A 69 7.34 -15.51 -24.49
C TRP A 69 8.38 -16.55 -24.08
N GLN A 70 9.37 -16.15 -23.32
CA GLN A 70 10.37 -17.03 -22.74
C GLN A 70 10.33 -16.95 -21.23
N LYS A 71 10.20 -18.10 -20.57
CA LYS A 71 10.19 -18.18 -19.11
C LYS A 71 11.51 -17.69 -18.52
N MET A 72 11.40 -16.91 -17.47
CA MET A 72 12.54 -16.48 -16.68
C MET A 72 12.78 -17.46 -15.53
N PRO A 73 14.03 -17.85 -15.20
CA PRO A 73 14.31 -18.64 -14.02
C PRO A 73 13.98 -17.85 -12.76
N GLU A 74 13.31 -18.50 -11.81
CA GLU A 74 12.92 -17.89 -10.56
C GLU A 74 14.11 -17.89 -9.58
N PRO A 75 14.60 -16.72 -9.13
CA PRO A 75 15.59 -16.68 -8.06
C PRO A 75 14.98 -17.22 -6.76
N LYS A 76 15.62 -18.25 -6.16
CA LYS A 76 15.21 -18.81 -4.85
C LYS A 76 15.10 -17.75 -3.74
N LEU A 77 15.80 -16.65 -3.90
CA LEU A 77 15.81 -15.52 -2.99
C LEU A 77 14.44 -14.83 -2.88
N LEU A 78 13.59 -14.92 -3.92
CA LEU A 78 12.23 -14.36 -3.88
C LEU A 78 11.35 -15.05 -2.82
N TRP A 79 11.54 -16.35 -2.57
CA TRP A 79 10.87 -17.09 -1.50
C TRP A 79 11.26 -16.55 -0.12
N PHE A 80 12.57 -16.28 0.07
CA PHE A 80 13.05 -15.65 1.30
C PHE A 80 12.46 -14.25 1.49
N ASN A 81 12.43 -13.43 0.44
CA ASN A 81 11.83 -12.10 0.46
C ASN A 81 10.34 -12.16 0.82
N THR A 82 9.61 -13.12 0.26
CA THR A 82 8.18 -13.36 0.58
C THR A 82 8.00 -13.70 2.05
N PHE A 83 8.86 -14.58 2.59
CA PHE A 83 8.81 -14.94 4.00
C PHE A 83 9.10 -13.75 4.93
N VAL A 84 10.05 -12.90 4.60
CA VAL A 84 10.37 -11.68 5.35
C VAL A 84 9.18 -10.73 5.40
N LEU A 85 8.49 -10.50 4.26
CA LEU A 85 7.29 -9.67 4.21
C LEU A 85 6.12 -10.30 4.99
N PHE A 86 5.96 -11.61 4.94
CA PHE A 86 4.95 -12.33 5.72
C PHE A 86 5.16 -12.12 7.22
N LEU A 87 6.39 -12.31 7.73
CA LEU A 87 6.71 -12.04 9.13
C LEU A 87 6.45 -10.58 9.51
N SER A 88 6.84 -9.65 8.64
CA SER A 88 6.59 -8.22 8.83
C SER A 88 5.09 -7.91 8.96
N SER A 89 4.24 -8.57 8.16
CA SER A 89 2.78 -8.45 8.21
C SER A 89 2.20 -8.95 9.54
N ILE A 90 2.70 -10.09 10.06
CA ILE A 90 2.30 -10.63 11.38
C ILE A 90 2.69 -9.66 12.50
N LEU A 91 3.90 -9.10 12.44
CA LEU A 91 4.37 -8.14 13.44
C LEU A 91 3.52 -6.86 13.42
N PHE A 92 3.07 -6.42 12.25
CA PHE A 92 2.15 -5.29 12.15
C PHE A 92 0.80 -5.56 12.82
N HIS A 93 0.27 -6.77 12.66
CA HIS A 93 -0.96 -7.17 13.36
C HIS A 93 -0.76 -7.10 14.89
N ARG A 94 0.38 -7.58 15.39
CA ARG A 94 0.74 -7.45 16.83
C ARG A 94 0.88 -5.99 17.24
N ALA A 95 1.55 -5.16 16.46
CA ALA A 95 1.74 -3.74 16.75
C ALA A 95 0.39 -3.01 16.86
N LYS A 96 -0.57 -3.32 15.98
CA LYS A 96 -1.93 -2.81 16.06
C LYS A 96 -2.61 -3.19 17.39
N ASN A 97 -2.57 -4.46 17.77
CA ASN A 97 -3.19 -4.94 19.01
C ASN A 97 -2.57 -4.27 20.26
N ARG A 98 -1.23 -4.13 20.30
CA ARG A 98 -0.54 -3.41 21.37
C ARG A 98 -0.84 -1.92 21.38
N SER A 99 -1.06 -1.32 20.20
CA SER A 99 -1.50 0.07 20.10
C SER A 99 -2.90 0.29 20.68
N ASP A 100 -3.83 -0.67 20.52
CA ASP A 100 -5.16 -0.62 21.11
C ASP A 100 -5.11 -0.75 22.64
N LEU A 101 -4.14 -1.47 23.19
CA LEU A 101 -3.84 -1.60 24.63
C LEU A 101 -3.03 -0.41 25.19
N GLN A 102 -2.69 0.58 24.37
CA GLN A 102 -1.89 1.77 24.73
C GLN A 102 -0.44 1.46 25.18
N GLU A 103 0.09 0.28 24.84
CA GLU A 103 1.47 -0.14 25.13
C GLU A 103 2.46 0.41 24.11
N PHE A 104 2.58 1.74 24.00
CA PHE A 104 3.35 2.42 22.95
C PHE A 104 4.84 2.09 22.96
N LYS A 105 5.40 1.66 24.09
CA LYS A 105 6.79 1.24 24.17
C LYS A 105 7.03 -0.04 23.36
N GLU A 106 6.12 -0.99 23.43
CA GLU A 106 6.15 -2.21 22.63
C GLU A 106 5.83 -1.94 21.16
N VAL A 107 4.83 -1.09 20.89
CA VAL A 107 4.49 -0.66 19.53
C VAL A 107 5.71 -0.10 18.81
N LYS A 108 6.46 0.79 19.46
CA LYS A 108 7.69 1.36 18.91
C LYS A 108 8.70 0.29 18.53
N ASN A 109 9.00 -0.66 19.43
CA ASN A 109 9.94 -1.72 19.16
C ASN A 109 9.50 -2.60 17.98
N LEU A 110 8.22 -2.93 17.91
CA LEU A 110 7.65 -3.69 16.78
C LEU A 110 7.77 -2.92 15.47
N LEU A 111 7.48 -1.61 15.44
CA LEU A 111 7.62 -0.79 14.23
C LEU A 111 9.09 -0.70 13.76
N LEU A 112 10.05 -0.64 14.67
CA LEU A 112 11.49 -0.67 14.33
C LEU A 112 11.89 -2.01 13.71
N ILE A 113 11.41 -3.14 14.27
CA ILE A 113 11.66 -4.48 13.71
C ILE A 113 11.03 -4.61 12.32
N ILE A 114 9.81 -4.10 12.12
CA ILE A 114 9.14 -4.07 10.82
C ILE A 114 9.96 -3.27 9.80
N GLY A 115 10.46 -2.10 10.20
CA GLY A 115 11.34 -1.28 9.37
C GLY A 115 12.63 -2.01 9.00
N PHE A 116 13.22 -2.75 9.93
CA PHE A 116 14.40 -3.58 9.69
C PHE A 116 14.09 -4.69 8.66
N PHE A 117 12.96 -5.38 8.76
CA PHE A 117 12.54 -6.38 7.77
C PHE A 117 12.32 -5.78 6.38
N ALA A 118 11.80 -4.54 6.29
CA ALA A 118 11.72 -3.85 5.01
C ALA A 118 13.10 -3.62 4.38
N ILE A 119 14.10 -3.26 5.18
CA ILE A 119 15.49 -3.09 4.71
C ILE A 119 16.06 -4.43 4.23
N ILE A 120 15.83 -5.53 4.97
CA ILE A 120 16.25 -6.88 4.53
C ILE A 120 15.60 -7.22 3.18
N PHE A 121 14.33 -6.93 3.00
CA PHE A 121 13.64 -7.14 1.73
C PHE A 121 14.30 -6.34 0.60
N PHE A 122 14.62 -5.06 0.80
CA PHE A 122 15.30 -4.25 -0.22
C PHE A 122 16.66 -4.81 -0.61
N ILE A 123 17.45 -5.24 0.38
CA ILE A 123 18.75 -5.87 0.12
C ILE A 123 18.56 -7.18 -0.66
N GLY A 124 17.63 -8.03 -0.22
CA GLY A 124 17.31 -9.28 -0.90
C GLY A 124 16.84 -9.07 -2.33
N GLN A 125 16.00 -8.06 -2.58
CA GLN A 125 15.53 -7.74 -3.92
C GLN A 125 16.65 -7.22 -4.83
N SER A 126 17.55 -6.40 -4.29
CA SER A 126 18.71 -5.90 -5.03
C SER A 126 19.68 -7.04 -5.40
N ILE A 127 19.88 -8.00 -4.50
CA ILE A 127 20.68 -9.20 -4.76
C ILE A 127 20.00 -10.08 -5.82
N ALA A 128 18.67 -10.25 -5.77
CA ALA A 128 17.93 -11.00 -6.78
C ALA A 128 18.09 -10.38 -8.18
N TRP A 129 17.97 -9.06 -8.30
CA TRP A 129 18.21 -8.35 -9.55
C TRP A 129 19.63 -8.55 -10.05
N LYS A 130 20.64 -8.45 -9.17
CA LYS A 130 22.04 -8.65 -9.53
C LYS A 130 22.28 -10.08 -10.05
N GLN A 131 21.77 -11.10 -9.36
CA GLN A 131 21.89 -12.51 -9.79
C GLN A 131 21.29 -12.74 -11.18
N LEU A 132 20.12 -12.16 -11.47
CA LEU A 132 19.51 -12.28 -12.80
C LEU A 132 20.33 -11.59 -13.89
N MET A 133 20.86 -10.40 -13.61
CA MET A 133 21.71 -9.69 -14.56
C MET A 133 23.02 -10.46 -14.84
N GLU A 134 23.64 -11.07 -13.83
CA GLU A 134 24.84 -11.91 -13.98
C GLU A 134 24.58 -13.19 -14.80
N GLN A 135 23.34 -13.69 -14.79
CA GLN A 135 22.89 -14.82 -15.62
C GLN A 135 22.48 -14.41 -17.05
N GLY A 136 22.60 -13.12 -17.40
CA GLY A 136 22.25 -12.61 -18.74
C GLY A 136 20.77 -12.20 -18.90
N TYR A 137 19.96 -12.27 -17.85
CA TYR A 137 18.56 -11.85 -17.87
C TYR A 137 18.44 -10.34 -17.64
N PHE A 138 18.82 -9.56 -18.63
CA PHE A 138 18.69 -8.10 -18.59
C PHE A 138 17.25 -7.69 -18.84
N PHE A 139 16.92 -6.50 -18.37
CA PHE A 139 15.60 -5.89 -18.52
C PHE A 139 15.13 -5.82 -19.99
N ASN A 140 16.03 -5.61 -20.96
CA ASN A 140 15.73 -5.49 -22.39
C ASN A 140 15.93 -6.79 -23.20
N SER A 141 16.33 -7.90 -22.58
CA SER A 141 16.63 -9.15 -23.30
C SER A 141 15.38 -9.94 -23.66
N ASN A 142 14.32 -9.84 -22.86
CA ASN A 142 13.05 -10.53 -23.06
C ASN A 142 11.91 -9.74 -22.39
N ILE A 143 10.71 -9.88 -22.93
CA ILE A 143 9.50 -9.22 -22.45
C ILE A 143 9.15 -9.67 -21.02
N ALA A 144 9.28 -10.97 -20.70
CA ALA A 144 9.06 -11.48 -19.34
C ALA A 144 10.00 -10.81 -18.33
N ASN A 145 11.28 -10.61 -18.68
CA ASN A 145 12.24 -9.92 -17.82
C ASN A 145 11.85 -8.46 -17.61
N SER A 146 11.39 -7.76 -18.65
CA SER A 146 10.94 -6.37 -18.55
C SER A 146 9.80 -6.23 -17.54
N TYR A 147 8.82 -7.12 -17.60
CA TYR A 147 7.71 -7.13 -16.63
C TYR A 147 8.16 -7.46 -15.21
N PHE A 148 9.07 -8.41 -15.04
CA PHE A 148 9.64 -8.74 -13.73
C PHE A 148 10.29 -7.52 -13.08
N TYR A 149 11.20 -6.85 -13.80
CA TYR A 149 11.86 -5.64 -13.27
C TYR A 149 10.87 -4.51 -13.05
N LEU A 150 9.89 -4.32 -13.94
CA LEU A 150 8.86 -3.30 -13.79
C LEU A 150 8.03 -3.52 -12.53
N PHE A 151 7.47 -4.72 -12.35
CA PHE A 151 6.62 -5.06 -11.20
C PHE A 151 7.37 -4.95 -9.88
N THR A 152 8.56 -5.52 -9.82
CA THR A 152 9.34 -5.50 -8.59
C THR A 152 9.85 -4.10 -8.26
N THR A 153 10.21 -3.27 -9.23
CA THR A 153 10.59 -1.87 -9.03
C THR A 153 9.41 -1.03 -8.53
N LEU A 154 8.23 -1.18 -9.13
CA LEU A 154 7.03 -0.49 -8.68
C LEU A 154 6.65 -0.90 -7.26
N HIS A 155 6.74 -2.18 -6.94
CA HIS A 155 6.48 -2.67 -5.59
C HIS A 155 7.48 -2.10 -4.57
N VAL A 156 8.77 -2.10 -4.90
CA VAL A 156 9.84 -1.49 -4.09
C VAL A 156 9.56 0.00 -3.87
N LEU A 157 9.13 0.73 -4.89
CA LEU A 157 8.77 2.15 -4.76
C LEU A 157 7.61 2.37 -3.79
N HIS A 158 6.56 1.53 -3.86
CA HIS A 158 5.44 1.59 -2.91
C HIS A 158 5.88 1.24 -1.48
N LEU A 159 6.78 0.28 -1.33
CA LEU A 159 7.33 -0.09 -0.02
C LEU A 159 8.19 1.04 0.57
N PHE A 160 8.93 1.81 -0.25
CA PHE A 160 9.61 3.03 0.19
C PHE A 160 8.63 4.08 0.72
N GLY A 161 7.50 4.28 0.03
CA GLY A 161 6.43 5.14 0.53
C GLY A 161 5.88 4.67 1.88
N GLY A 162 5.67 3.36 2.03
CA GLY A 162 5.26 2.74 3.30
C GLY A 162 6.29 2.93 4.41
N LEU A 163 7.57 2.78 4.11
CA LEU A 163 8.66 2.98 5.07
C LEU A 163 8.77 4.45 5.52
N PHE A 164 8.56 5.39 4.59
CA PHE A 164 8.50 6.82 4.94
C PHE A 164 7.36 7.12 5.91
N PHE A 165 6.19 6.54 5.66
CA PHE A 165 5.03 6.68 6.54
C PHE A 165 5.24 6.02 7.90
N LEU A 166 5.83 4.82 7.93
CA LEU A 166 6.25 4.10 9.13
C LEU A 166 7.19 4.95 10.00
N LYS A 167 8.23 5.54 9.38
CA LYS A 167 9.17 6.44 10.05
C LYS A 167 8.45 7.61 10.72
N ARG A 168 7.53 8.26 10.00
CA ARG A 168 6.75 9.39 10.52
C ARG A 168 5.90 9.01 11.74
N ILE A 169 5.25 7.84 11.70
CA ILE A 169 4.46 7.35 12.84
C ILE A 169 5.36 7.03 14.02
N THR A 170 6.48 6.35 13.78
CA THR A 170 7.44 6.02 14.84
C THR A 170 7.97 7.29 15.50
N GLN A 171 8.27 8.34 14.74
CA GLN A 171 8.68 9.65 15.27
C GLN A 171 7.58 10.29 16.11
N ASN A 172 6.32 10.25 15.68
CA ASN A 172 5.20 10.78 16.46
C ASN A 172 5.00 10.05 17.79
N ILE A 173 5.34 8.75 17.89
CA ILE A 173 5.33 7.99 19.14
C ILE A 173 6.46 8.43 20.09
N PHE A 174 7.56 8.95 19.55
CA PHE A 174 8.64 9.54 20.36
C PHE A 174 8.26 10.90 20.95
N ASP A 175 7.38 11.64 20.29
CA ASP A 175 6.98 12.97 20.73
C ASP A 175 5.86 12.84 21.78
N ARG A 176 6.21 13.14 23.06
CA ARG A 176 5.29 13.06 24.22
C ARG A 176 4.04 13.94 24.09
N ASN A 177 4.03 14.92 23.19
CA ASN A 177 2.92 15.84 22.97
C ASN A 177 1.87 15.33 21.96
N SER A 178 2.08 14.16 21.36
CA SER A 178 1.15 13.60 20.36
C SER A 178 -0.11 13.08 21.01
N LYS A 179 -1.27 13.44 20.43
CA LYS A 179 -2.58 12.96 20.92
C LYS A 179 -2.69 11.44 20.72
N LEU A 180 -3.06 10.70 21.75
CA LEU A 180 -3.26 9.25 21.79
C LEU A 180 -4.05 8.71 20.58
N LEU A 181 -5.18 9.35 20.25
CA LEU A 181 -6.03 8.98 19.12
C LEU A 181 -5.32 9.10 17.76
N THR A 182 -4.43 10.08 17.62
CA THR A 182 -3.65 10.29 16.39
C THR A 182 -2.61 9.18 16.20
N MET A 183 -1.98 8.74 17.31
CA MET A 183 -1.01 7.65 17.30
C MET A 183 -1.65 6.31 16.93
N GLN A 184 -2.76 5.95 17.59
CA GLN A 184 -3.51 4.72 17.28
C GLN A 184 -4.03 4.69 15.84
N SER A 185 -4.61 5.80 15.39
CA SER A 185 -5.09 5.92 14.00
C SER A 185 -3.94 5.79 12.99
N GLY A 186 -2.78 6.38 13.28
CA GLY A 186 -1.58 6.26 12.45
C GLY A 186 -1.10 4.81 12.32
N VAL A 187 -0.99 4.09 13.42
CA VAL A 187 -0.59 2.66 13.42
C VAL A 187 -1.58 1.82 12.64
N LYS A 188 -2.90 2.03 12.84
CA LYS A 188 -3.95 1.32 12.09
C LYS A 188 -3.87 1.55 10.59
N LEU A 189 -3.71 2.80 10.16
CA LEU A 189 -3.58 3.16 8.74
C LEU A 189 -2.34 2.56 8.09
N CYS A 190 -1.20 2.65 8.78
CA CYS A 190 0.05 2.07 8.30
C CYS A 190 -0.06 0.54 8.19
N GLY A 191 -0.72 -0.12 9.15
CA GLY A 191 -0.99 -1.56 9.12
C GLY A 191 -1.83 -1.98 7.91
N ILE A 192 -2.91 -1.23 7.61
CA ILE A 192 -3.75 -1.48 6.42
C ILE A 192 -2.91 -1.38 5.14
N TYR A 193 -2.09 -0.33 5.02
CA TYR A 193 -1.22 -0.14 3.87
C TYR A 193 -0.18 -1.26 3.76
N TRP A 194 0.40 -1.71 4.87
CA TRP A 194 1.41 -2.77 4.90
C TRP A 194 0.85 -4.12 4.47
N HIS A 195 -0.34 -4.49 4.96
CA HIS A 195 -1.04 -5.70 4.52
C HIS A 195 -1.41 -5.63 3.04
N PHE A 196 -1.80 -4.46 2.55
CA PHE A 196 -2.04 -4.24 1.12
C PHE A 196 -0.77 -4.47 0.29
N LEU A 197 0.39 -3.92 0.69
CA LEU A 197 1.66 -4.15 0.02
C LEU A 197 2.05 -5.64 -0.01
N PHE A 198 1.85 -6.34 1.10
CA PHE A 198 2.10 -7.77 1.16
C PHE A 198 1.17 -8.56 0.21
N LEU A 199 -0.10 -8.20 0.14
CA LEU A 199 -1.05 -8.82 -0.79
C LEU A 199 -0.65 -8.59 -2.24
N VAL A 200 -0.29 -7.36 -2.62
CA VAL A 200 0.22 -7.04 -3.96
C VAL A 200 1.45 -7.90 -4.27
N TRP A 201 2.40 -8.02 -3.34
CA TRP A 201 3.58 -8.87 -3.52
C TRP A 201 3.21 -10.33 -3.78
N LEU A 202 2.26 -10.90 -3.01
CA LEU A 202 1.80 -12.29 -3.22
C LEU A 202 1.21 -12.51 -4.61
N VAL A 203 0.43 -11.54 -5.11
CA VAL A 203 -0.13 -11.61 -6.46
C VAL A 203 0.98 -11.56 -7.50
N LEU A 204 1.92 -10.62 -7.39
CA LEU A 204 3.05 -10.50 -8.32
C LEU A 204 3.94 -11.75 -8.30
N PHE A 205 4.25 -12.25 -7.11
CA PHE A 205 5.06 -13.45 -6.93
C PHE A 205 4.34 -14.69 -7.52
N GLY A 206 3.03 -14.83 -7.26
CA GLY A 206 2.22 -15.90 -7.85
C GLY A 206 2.18 -15.86 -9.38
N LEU A 207 2.12 -14.68 -9.99
CA LEU A 207 2.22 -14.52 -11.43
C LEU A 207 3.59 -14.98 -11.96
N MET A 208 4.67 -14.60 -11.28
CA MET A 208 6.03 -14.95 -11.68
C MET A 208 6.30 -16.45 -11.63
N ILE A 209 5.71 -17.17 -10.66
CA ILE A 209 5.84 -18.63 -10.54
C ILE A 209 5.10 -19.36 -11.67
N ASN A 210 3.97 -18.81 -12.11
CA ASN A 210 3.11 -19.46 -13.12
C ASN A 210 3.43 -19.08 -14.58
N SER A 211 4.41 -18.20 -14.80
CA SER A 211 4.74 -17.67 -16.13
C SER A 211 5.76 -18.52 -16.94
#